data_909768a7a6eaf1ce5dbf3a0fd49d5deb
#
_entry.id   909768a7a6eaf1ce5dbf3a0fd49d5deb
#
_cell.length_a   1.000
_cell.length_b   1.000
_cell.length_c   1.000
_cell.angle_alpha   90.00
_cell.angle_beta   90.00
_cell.angle_gamma   90.00
#
_symmetry.space_group_name_H-M   'P 1'
#
loop_
_entity.id
_entity.type
_entity.pdbx_description
1 polymer ?
#
loop_
_entity_poly.entity_id
_entity_poly.type
_entity_poly.pdbx_seq_one_letter_code
_entity_poly.pdbx_strand_id
1 'polypeptide(L)'
;MAKTLVFGHKNPDTDTITSALVYAYLKQQLGEEVEAVRLGELNNETKFALEKFGFEAPRLIGNVKVETEKVILVDHNEFQQSADGIEEVQITEVIDHHRIANFQTADPLYFRAEPVGCTATILNKLFKEHSVEIPANIAGLMLSAIV
;
A
#
# COMPACT_ATOMS: atom_id res chain seq x y z
N MET A 1 -0.15 3.82 -21.05
CA MET A 1 -0.30 2.57 -20.27
C MET A 1 -0.82 2.89 -18.88
N ALA A 2 -1.68 2.06 -18.36
CA ALA A 2 -2.18 2.24 -17.01
C ALA A 2 -1.07 2.01 -15.99
N LYS A 3 -1.06 2.81 -14.94
CA LYS A 3 -0.10 2.64 -13.85
C LYS A 3 -0.44 1.42 -13.01
N THR A 4 0.56 0.84 -12.36
CA THR A 4 0.30 -0.14 -11.30
C THR A 4 -0.25 0.63 -10.09
N LEU A 5 -1.33 0.14 -9.49
CA LEU A 5 -1.94 0.78 -8.33
C LEU A 5 -1.50 0.07 -7.05
N VAL A 6 -1.22 0.87 -6.02
CA VAL A 6 -0.85 0.39 -4.68
C VAL A 6 -1.96 0.78 -3.72
N PHE A 7 -2.50 -0.19 -2.98
CA PHE A 7 -3.55 0.12 -2.02
C PHE A 7 -3.59 -0.88 -0.86
N GLY A 8 -4.13 -0.41 0.27
CA GLY A 8 -4.39 -1.25 1.42
C GLY A 8 -5.84 -1.75 1.41
N HIS A 9 -6.32 -2.20 2.56
CA HIS A 9 -7.63 -2.84 2.68
C HIS A 9 -8.81 -1.87 2.68
N LYS A 10 -10.01 -2.42 2.51
CA LYS A 10 -11.26 -1.71 2.75
C LYS A 10 -11.30 -1.25 4.21
N ASN A 11 -12.06 -0.19 4.49
CA ASN A 11 -12.11 0.42 5.82
C ASN A 11 -10.69 0.80 6.29
N PRO A 12 -10.03 1.68 5.54
CA PRO A 12 -8.61 1.93 5.75
C PRO A 12 -8.32 2.62 7.08
N ASP A 13 -7.28 2.13 7.74
CA ASP A 13 -6.70 2.77 8.92
C ASP A 13 -5.45 3.58 8.50
N THR A 14 -4.75 4.14 9.48
CA THR A 14 -3.57 4.93 9.19
C THR A 14 -2.47 4.11 8.53
N ASP A 15 -2.24 2.87 8.99
CA ASP A 15 -1.23 1.99 8.41
C ASP A 15 -1.51 1.71 6.92
N THR A 16 -2.77 1.40 6.58
CA THR A 16 -3.18 1.14 5.20
C THR A 16 -2.88 2.32 4.28
N ILE A 17 -3.28 3.52 4.68
CA ILE A 17 -3.13 4.71 3.83
C ILE A 17 -1.67 5.14 3.73
N THR A 18 -0.96 5.19 4.86
CA THR A 18 0.43 5.63 4.85
C THR A 18 1.32 4.62 4.13
N SER A 19 1.06 3.32 4.31
CA SER A 19 1.85 2.28 3.62
C SER A 19 1.70 2.37 2.11
N ALA A 20 0.49 2.63 1.60
CA ALA A 20 0.29 2.79 0.16
C ALA A 20 1.10 3.98 -0.38
N LEU A 21 1.05 5.13 0.31
CA LEU A 21 1.82 6.31 -0.10
C LEU A 21 3.32 6.07 0.00
N VAL A 22 3.78 5.47 1.08
CA VAL A 22 5.20 5.23 1.32
C VAL A 22 5.76 4.25 0.30
N TYR A 23 5.06 3.14 0.04
CA TYR A 23 5.54 2.16 -0.92
C TYR A 23 5.48 2.68 -2.35
N ALA A 24 4.46 3.46 -2.69
CA ALA A 24 4.41 4.11 -4.00
C ALA A 24 5.61 5.03 -4.19
N TYR A 25 5.98 5.79 -3.15
CA TYR A 25 7.18 6.63 -3.20
C TYR A 25 8.45 5.80 -3.48
N LEU A 26 8.63 4.70 -2.73
CA LEU A 26 9.81 3.83 -2.94
C LEU A 26 9.86 3.30 -4.37
N LYS A 27 8.74 2.78 -4.87
CA LYS A 27 8.68 2.22 -6.23
C LYS A 27 8.96 3.29 -7.29
N GLN A 28 8.47 4.52 -7.09
CA GLN A 28 8.76 5.62 -7.99
C GLN A 28 10.25 5.96 -8.01
N GLN A 29 10.90 5.92 -6.84
CA GLN A 29 12.35 6.13 -6.76
C GLN A 29 13.14 5.02 -7.48
N LEU A 30 12.55 3.84 -7.61
CA LEU A 30 13.15 2.73 -8.36
C LEU A 30 12.81 2.77 -9.86
N GLY A 31 12.13 3.82 -10.32
CA GLY A 31 11.84 4.03 -11.72
C GLY A 31 10.54 3.42 -12.22
N GLU A 32 9.67 2.95 -11.31
CA GLU A 32 8.41 2.33 -11.70
C GLU A 32 7.25 3.34 -11.67
N GLU A 33 6.29 3.15 -12.57
CA GLU A 33 5.10 3.98 -12.63
C GLU A 33 4.00 3.37 -11.78
N VAL A 34 3.83 3.93 -10.58
CA VAL A 34 2.84 3.46 -9.62
C VAL A 34 2.08 4.65 -9.04
N GLU A 35 0.87 4.39 -8.58
CA GLU A 35 0.04 5.39 -7.91
C GLU A 35 -0.60 4.75 -6.68
N ALA A 36 -0.54 5.44 -5.54
CA ALA A 36 -1.27 5.02 -4.34
C ALA A 36 -2.74 5.42 -4.49
N VAL A 37 -3.64 4.49 -4.16
CA VAL A 37 -5.08 4.74 -4.15
C VAL A 37 -5.67 4.19 -2.84
N ARG A 38 -6.93 4.46 -2.58
CA ARG A 38 -7.61 3.97 -1.38
C ARG A 38 -8.96 3.36 -1.72
N LEU A 39 -9.41 2.47 -0.86
CA LEU A 39 -10.66 1.74 -1.06
C LEU A 39 -11.81 2.23 -0.18
N GLY A 40 -11.57 3.21 0.68
CA GLY A 40 -12.60 3.72 1.58
C GLY A 40 -12.27 5.09 2.14
N GLU A 41 -13.15 5.58 3.00
CA GLU A 41 -13.02 6.90 3.60
C GLU A 41 -11.89 6.93 4.63
N LEU A 42 -11.22 8.07 4.75
CA LEU A 42 -10.16 8.28 5.73
C LEU A 42 -10.76 8.56 7.11
N ASN A 43 -10.15 8.00 8.16
CA ASN A 43 -10.49 8.40 9.51
C ASN A 43 -9.79 9.72 9.87
N ASN A 44 -10.17 10.31 11.01
CA ASN A 44 -9.64 11.61 11.41
C ASN A 44 -8.15 11.58 11.73
N GLU A 45 -7.67 10.49 12.30
CA GLU A 45 -6.24 10.30 12.59
C GLU A 45 -5.42 10.34 11.32
N THR A 46 -5.87 9.61 10.30
CA THR A 46 -5.20 9.56 9.00
C THR A 46 -5.21 10.94 8.33
N LYS A 47 -6.34 11.64 8.36
CA LYS A 47 -6.43 13.00 7.80
C LYS A 47 -5.44 13.94 8.46
N PHE A 48 -5.33 13.86 9.78
CA PHE A 48 -4.38 14.68 10.54
C PHE A 48 -2.94 14.39 10.11
N ALA A 49 -2.58 13.12 10.01
CA ALA A 49 -1.21 12.73 9.62
C ALA A 49 -0.87 13.24 8.22
N LEU A 50 -1.78 13.08 7.25
CA LEU A 50 -1.54 13.54 5.88
C LEU A 50 -1.37 15.06 5.83
N GLU A 51 -2.22 15.80 6.53
CA GLU A 51 -2.13 17.26 6.57
C GLU A 51 -0.82 17.71 7.20
N LYS A 52 -0.44 17.09 8.31
CA LYS A 52 0.77 17.45 9.05
C LYS A 52 2.02 17.29 8.20
N PHE A 53 2.10 16.25 7.37
CA PHE A 53 3.28 15.95 6.58
C PHE A 53 3.16 16.39 5.11
N GLY A 54 2.11 17.13 4.78
CA GLY A 54 1.97 17.76 3.46
C GLY A 54 1.58 16.83 2.32
N PHE A 55 0.82 15.79 2.61
CA PHE A 55 0.34 14.86 1.60
C PHE A 55 -1.13 15.06 1.30
N GLU A 56 -1.49 14.89 0.03
CA GLU A 56 -2.89 14.80 -0.37
C GLU A 56 -3.38 13.37 -0.14
N ALA A 57 -4.68 13.23 0.09
CA ALA A 57 -5.29 11.90 0.23
C ALA A 57 -5.17 11.14 -1.10
N PRO A 58 -4.85 9.84 -1.06
CA PRO A 58 -4.88 9.02 -2.28
C PRO A 58 -6.27 9.03 -2.91
N ARG A 59 -6.31 8.88 -4.23
CA ARG A 59 -7.57 8.85 -4.98
C ARG A 59 -8.41 7.64 -4.55
N LEU A 60 -9.71 7.85 -4.33
CA LEU A 60 -10.64 6.78 -4.02
C LEU A 60 -11.00 6.02 -5.29
N ILE A 61 -10.94 4.69 -5.24
CA ILE A 61 -11.38 3.85 -6.37
C ILE A 61 -12.49 2.89 -5.93
N GLY A 62 -13.27 2.44 -6.89
CA GLY A 62 -14.26 1.38 -6.70
C GLY A 62 -13.74 0.05 -7.23
N ASN A 63 -14.20 -0.38 -8.40
CA ASN A 63 -13.74 -1.62 -9.02
C ASN A 63 -12.36 -1.42 -9.66
N VAL A 64 -11.38 -2.21 -9.22
CA VAL A 64 -9.98 -2.04 -9.66
C VAL A 64 -9.79 -2.48 -11.12
N LYS A 65 -10.62 -3.41 -11.60
CA LYS A 65 -10.50 -3.92 -12.97
C LYS A 65 -10.65 -2.81 -14.02
N VAL A 66 -11.48 -1.80 -13.75
CA VAL A 66 -11.67 -0.69 -14.70
C VAL A 66 -10.55 0.34 -14.60
N GLU A 67 -9.70 0.26 -13.57
CA GLU A 67 -8.63 1.23 -13.33
C GLU A 67 -7.28 0.77 -13.89
N THR A 68 -6.97 -0.52 -13.79
CA THR A 68 -5.65 -1.03 -14.14
C THR A 68 -5.67 -2.55 -14.35
N GLU A 69 -4.53 -3.07 -14.83
CA GLU A 69 -4.32 -4.51 -14.97
C GLU A 69 -3.40 -5.08 -13.91
N LYS A 70 -2.59 -4.24 -13.24
CA LYS A 70 -1.60 -4.68 -12.24
C LYS A 70 -1.73 -3.91 -10.96
N VAL A 71 -1.63 -4.62 -9.84
CA VAL A 71 -1.76 -4.01 -8.52
C VAL A 71 -0.69 -4.54 -7.56
N ILE A 72 -0.42 -3.73 -6.53
CA ILE A 72 0.40 -4.08 -5.37
C ILE A 72 -0.49 -3.93 -4.14
N LEU A 73 -0.53 -4.97 -3.30
CA LEU A 73 -1.31 -4.92 -2.06
C LEU A 73 -0.39 -4.62 -0.88
N VAL A 74 -0.81 -3.71 -0.02
CA VAL A 74 -0.13 -3.44 1.24
C VAL A 74 -1.13 -3.60 2.39
N ASP A 75 -0.64 -4.06 3.55
CA ASP A 75 -1.41 -4.15 4.79
C ASP A 75 -2.64 -5.06 4.70
N HIS A 76 -2.70 -5.95 3.72
CA HIS A 76 -3.72 -6.98 3.62
C HIS A 76 -3.35 -8.00 2.54
N ASN A 77 -4.00 -9.16 2.57
CA ASN A 77 -3.90 -10.16 1.50
C ASN A 77 -5.26 -10.81 1.20
N GLU A 78 -6.17 -10.84 2.16
CA GLU A 78 -7.46 -11.52 1.99
C GLU A 78 -8.33 -10.77 0.96
N PHE A 79 -8.84 -11.52 -0.04
CA PHE A 79 -9.60 -10.91 -1.14
C PHE A 79 -10.85 -10.19 -0.68
N GLN A 80 -11.51 -10.68 0.37
CA GLN A 80 -12.71 -10.01 0.89
C GLN A 80 -12.42 -8.65 1.51
N GLN A 81 -11.16 -8.35 1.84
CA GLN A 81 -10.75 -7.05 2.36
C GLN A 81 -10.19 -6.15 1.28
N SER A 82 -10.07 -6.65 0.06
CA SER A 82 -9.42 -5.96 -1.04
C SER A 82 -10.44 -5.28 -1.97
N ALA A 83 -9.96 -4.74 -3.08
CA ALA A 83 -10.80 -4.03 -4.04
C ALA A 83 -11.77 -4.97 -4.75
N ASP A 84 -12.94 -4.44 -5.10
CA ASP A 84 -13.83 -5.16 -6.01
C ASP A 84 -13.09 -5.34 -7.34
N GLY A 85 -13.21 -6.52 -7.93
CA GLY A 85 -12.52 -6.87 -9.17
C GLY A 85 -11.10 -7.37 -8.98
N ILE A 86 -10.67 -7.60 -7.73
CA ILE A 86 -9.29 -8.04 -7.43
C ILE A 86 -8.94 -9.37 -8.11
N GLU A 87 -9.92 -10.26 -8.31
CA GLU A 87 -9.68 -11.55 -8.98
C GLU A 87 -9.38 -11.39 -10.47
N GLU A 88 -9.66 -10.24 -11.05
CA GLU A 88 -9.54 -9.99 -12.48
C GLU A 88 -8.29 -9.22 -12.86
N VAL A 89 -7.45 -8.87 -11.90
CA VAL A 89 -6.20 -8.15 -12.14
C VAL A 89 -5.01 -8.98 -11.66
N GLN A 90 -3.81 -8.64 -12.13
CA GLN A 90 -2.60 -9.31 -11.70
C GLN A 90 -2.06 -8.64 -10.45
N ILE A 91 -1.91 -9.41 -9.37
CA ILE A 91 -1.25 -8.95 -8.15
C ILE A 91 0.24 -9.23 -8.33
N THR A 92 1.05 -8.19 -8.39
CA THR A 92 2.50 -8.34 -8.62
C THR A 92 3.29 -8.39 -7.33
N GLU A 93 2.81 -7.74 -6.27
CA GLU A 93 3.50 -7.72 -4.98
C GLU A 93 2.49 -7.66 -3.85
N VAL A 94 2.88 -8.24 -2.71
CA VAL A 94 2.13 -8.10 -1.45
C VAL A 94 3.13 -7.81 -0.34
N ILE A 95 2.90 -6.75 0.42
CA ILE A 95 3.69 -6.39 1.61
C ILE A 95 2.72 -6.34 2.79
N ASP A 96 2.82 -7.31 3.69
CA ASP A 96 1.81 -7.49 4.73
C ASP A 96 2.37 -8.08 6.01
N HIS A 97 1.65 -7.92 7.10
CA HIS A 97 2.00 -8.46 8.42
C HIS A 97 0.84 -9.26 9.04
N HIS A 98 -0.22 -9.52 8.28
CA HIS A 98 -1.37 -10.30 8.73
C HIS A 98 -1.26 -11.76 8.34
N ARG A 99 -2.13 -12.61 8.91
CA ARG A 99 -2.24 -13.99 8.45
C ARG A 99 -2.58 -14.03 6.97
N ILE A 100 -2.17 -15.08 6.29
CA ILE A 100 -2.48 -15.29 4.89
C ILE A 100 -3.71 -16.18 4.78
N ALA A 101 -4.76 -15.68 4.14
CA ALA A 101 -6.02 -16.42 3.98
C ALA A 101 -6.76 -15.92 2.74
N ASN A 102 -7.53 -16.79 2.10
CA ASN A 102 -8.37 -16.45 0.94
C ASN A 102 -7.61 -15.63 -0.11
N PHE A 103 -6.42 -16.09 -0.44
CA PHE A 103 -5.51 -15.43 -1.36
C PHE A 103 -4.95 -16.44 -2.35
N GLN A 104 -5.01 -16.12 -3.63
CA GLN A 104 -4.39 -16.94 -4.67
C GLN A 104 -4.05 -16.06 -5.86
N THR A 105 -3.05 -16.48 -6.62
CA THR A 105 -2.66 -15.76 -7.84
C THR A 105 -2.42 -16.76 -8.96
N ALA A 106 -2.57 -16.29 -10.21
CA ALA A 106 -2.27 -17.10 -11.38
C ALA A 106 -0.77 -17.11 -11.69
N ASP A 107 -0.06 -16.05 -11.32
CA ASP A 107 1.35 -15.86 -11.65
C ASP A 107 2.19 -15.72 -10.38
N PRO A 108 3.49 -16.04 -10.46
CA PRO A 108 4.41 -15.76 -9.36
C PRO A 108 4.45 -14.27 -9.03
N LEU A 109 4.68 -13.95 -7.77
CA LEU A 109 4.71 -12.58 -7.30
C LEU A 109 5.77 -12.42 -6.22
N TYR A 110 6.08 -11.15 -5.90
CA TYR A 110 6.88 -10.84 -4.72
C TYR A 110 5.95 -10.76 -3.52
N PHE A 111 6.10 -11.67 -2.57
CA PHE A 111 5.27 -11.70 -1.37
C PHE A 111 6.16 -11.56 -0.15
N ARG A 112 6.08 -10.42 0.55
CA ARG A 112 6.84 -10.18 1.76
C ARG A 112 5.90 -10.13 2.96
N ALA A 113 5.90 -11.16 3.79
CA ALA A 113 5.08 -11.25 4.98
C ALA A 113 5.98 -11.41 6.20
N GLU A 114 5.78 -10.56 7.22
CA GLU A 114 6.55 -10.61 8.46
C GLU A 114 5.59 -10.40 9.64
N PRO A 115 5.81 -11.10 10.76
CA PRO A 115 4.92 -11.00 11.93
C PRO A 115 5.27 -9.79 12.79
N VAL A 116 5.10 -8.59 12.24
CA VAL A 116 5.41 -7.33 12.91
C VAL A 116 4.13 -6.55 13.19
N GLY A 117 4.22 -5.46 13.94
CA GLY A 117 3.07 -4.70 14.39
C GLY A 117 2.42 -3.82 13.33
N CYS A 118 3.15 -3.43 12.27
CA CYS A 118 2.62 -2.61 11.19
C CYS A 118 3.46 -2.78 9.93
N THR A 119 2.88 -2.43 8.79
CA THR A 119 3.54 -2.53 7.49
C THR A 119 4.74 -1.58 7.39
N ALA A 120 4.68 -0.43 8.06
CA ALA A 120 5.79 0.54 8.03
C ALA A 120 7.12 -0.07 8.45
N THR A 121 7.12 -1.02 9.38
CA THR A 121 8.34 -1.71 9.82
C THR A 121 8.97 -2.49 8.67
N ILE A 122 8.17 -3.16 7.86
CA ILE A 122 8.66 -3.90 6.69
C ILE A 122 9.16 -2.91 5.64
N LEU A 123 8.44 -1.83 5.41
CA LEU A 123 8.82 -0.81 4.43
C LEU A 123 10.16 -0.16 4.77
N ASN A 124 10.43 0.07 6.05
CA ASN A 124 11.72 0.60 6.49
C ASN A 124 12.86 -0.33 6.05
N LYS A 125 12.67 -1.64 6.19
CA LYS A 125 13.68 -2.62 5.74
C LYS A 125 13.84 -2.56 4.22
N LEU A 126 12.75 -2.43 3.48
CA LEU A 126 12.79 -2.37 2.02
C LEU A 126 13.53 -1.13 1.52
N PHE A 127 13.33 0.02 2.15
CA PHE A 127 14.12 1.23 1.82
C PHE A 127 15.61 0.98 1.98
N LYS A 128 16.00 0.34 3.07
CA LYS A 128 17.42 0.02 3.33
C LYS A 128 17.96 -0.98 2.32
N GLU A 129 17.19 -2.01 2.00
CA GLU A 129 17.60 -3.04 1.03
C GLU A 129 17.83 -2.46 -0.36
N HIS A 130 17.07 -1.44 -0.74
CA HIS A 130 17.19 -0.78 -2.05
C HIS A 130 18.10 0.46 -2.00
N SER A 131 18.67 0.77 -0.86
CA SER A 131 19.56 1.94 -0.68
C SER A 131 18.88 3.26 -1.06
N VAL A 132 17.59 3.39 -0.73
CA VAL A 132 16.81 4.61 -0.97
C VAL A 132 16.69 5.37 0.35
N GLU A 133 17.02 6.66 0.35
CA GLU A 133 16.87 7.50 1.53
C GLU A 133 15.39 7.75 1.82
N ILE A 134 15.05 7.83 3.10
CA ILE A 134 13.70 8.13 3.55
C ILE A 134 13.61 9.62 3.83
N PRO A 135 12.88 10.40 3.00
CA PRO A 135 12.68 11.84 3.28
C PRO A 135 11.92 12.04 4.60
N ALA A 136 12.10 13.20 5.21
CA ALA A 136 11.49 13.50 6.51
C ALA A 136 9.97 13.36 6.51
N ASN A 137 9.28 13.80 5.45
CA ASN A 137 7.83 13.70 5.36
C ASN A 137 7.36 12.24 5.22
N ILE A 138 8.11 11.41 4.49
CA ILE A 138 7.83 9.97 4.38
C ILE A 138 8.06 9.29 5.73
N ALA A 139 9.17 9.64 6.41
CA ALA A 139 9.45 9.11 7.74
C ALA A 139 8.33 9.46 8.73
N GLY A 140 7.77 10.67 8.62
CA GLY A 140 6.65 11.11 9.44
C GLY A 140 5.41 10.25 9.23
N LEU A 141 5.07 9.92 7.98
CA LEU A 141 3.96 9.01 7.70
C LEU A 141 4.21 7.62 8.29
N MET A 142 5.42 7.09 8.15
CA MET A 142 5.76 5.79 8.69
C MET A 142 5.60 5.76 10.21
N LEU A 143 6.06 6.78 10.90
CA LEU A 143 5.91 6.89 12.35
C LEU A 143 4.43 7.00 12.77
N SER A 144 3.62 7.68 11.97
CA SER A 144 2.18 7.79 12.24
C SER A 144 1.48 6.44 12.26
N ALA A 145 1.95 5.50 11.44
CA ALA A 145 1.39 4.15 11.39
C ALA A 145 1.80 3.31 12.61
N ILE A 146 2.96 3.59 13.19
CA ILE A 146 3.50 2.82 14.33
C ILE A 146 2.82 3.22 15.64
N VAL A 147 2.48 4.47 15.79
CA VAL A 147 1.84 5.01 16.99
C VAL A 147 0.34 4.78 16.95
#